data_0366e5f38659309a4866cc0b59e0ed11
#
_entry.id   0366e5f38659309a4866cc0b59e0ed11
#
_cell.length_a   1.000
_cell.length_b   1.000
_cell.length_c   1.000
_cell.angle_alpha   90.00
_cell.angle_beta   90.00
_cell.angle_gamma   90.00
#
_symmetry.space_group_name_H-M   'P 1'
#
loop_
_entity.id
_entity.type
_entity.pdbx_description
1 polymer ?
#
loop_
_entity_poly.entity_id
_entity_poly.type
_entity_poly.pdbx_seq_one_letter_code
_entity_poly.pdbx_strand_id
1 'polypeptide(L)'
;MVNPDALEVLEDIVWHLDEPFADASAIPTYYVSKMARQKVTVALSGDGGDETFAGYNNRYYMNRLEDSIRRKLPGFLKQNILGPMGEIYPKADFLPRPLRLKRFLSNLSHTFEQAYFRDMSFYFLPEMKEKLYQSDFKCAIKDFNALDILGKHFKANRNPDVTTRVQYVDIKTYLPEDILVKVDRMSMAHSLEVRAPILDHKLIEYVGSLPSNLKLKGKESKYIFKKMLEDRLPQNILYRRKQGFSIPLASWLRNEMRGFVEETLFSSQNGLSSFFNLQYIKDLWRRHLNGRQDYAYPLWGVMMFSLWKRKFLDKNNW
;
A
#
# COMPACT_ATOMS: atom_id res chain seq x y z
N MET A 1 -8.70 19.76 -15.54
CA MET A 1 -9.18 18.52 -14.88
C MET A 1 -8.69 17.38 -15.75
N VAL A 2 -7.94 16.43 -15.20
CA VAL A 2 -7.48 15.26 -15.94
C VAL A 2 -8.56 14.20 -15.84
N ASN A 3 -8.99 13.66 -16.97
CA ASN A 3 -9.82 12.45 -17.02
C ASN A 3 -8.88 11.30 -17.38
N PRO A 4 -8.32 10.57 -16.41
CA PRO A 4 -7.32 9.56 -16.70
C PRO A 4 -7.97 8.35 -17.37
N ASP A 5 -7.57 8.05 -18.59
CA ASP A 5 -7.82 6.75 -19.18
C ASP A 5 -6.70 5.80 -18.73
N ALA A 6 -7.04 4.88 -17.83
CA ALA A 6 -6.06 3.96 -17.28
C ALA A 6 -5.53 3.01 -18.35
N LEU A 7 -6.38 2.58 -19.30
CA LEU A 7 -6.00 1.60 -20.32
C LEU A 7 -4.97 2.17 -21.30
N GLU A 8 -5.08 3.46 -21.63
CA GLU A 8 -4.16 4.14 -22.54
C GLU A 8 -2.71 4.13 -22.05
N VAL A 9 -2.49 4.16 -20.72
CA VAL A 9 -1.15 4.37 -20.15
C VAL A 9 -0.58 3.15 -19.43
N LEU A 10 -1.33 2.05 -19.32
CA LEU A 10 -0.87 0.89 -18.53
C LEU A 10 0.40 0.24 -19.11
N GLU A 11 0.52 0.13 -20.42
CA GLU A 11 1.72 -0.47 -21.04
C GLU A 11 2.97 0.40 -20.82
N ASP A 12 2.82 1.71 -20.93
CA ASP A 12 3.91 2.66 -20.65
C ASP A 12 4.30 2.61 -19.17
N ILE A 13 3.33 2.56 -18.26
CA ILE A 13 3.57 2.45 -16.82
C ILE A 13 4.33 1.16 -16.50
N VAL A 14 3.89 0.02 -17.03
CA VAL A 14 4.57 -1.27 -16.86
C VAL A 14 6.00 -1.24 -17.39
N TRP A 15 6.21 -0.63 -18.56
CA TRP A 15 7.54 -0.47 -19.14
C TRP A 15 8.47 0.35 -18.24
N HIS A 16 8.02 1.51 -17.79
CA HIS A 16 8.86 2.42 -16.99
C HIS A 16 9.12 1.93 -15.56
N LEU A 17 8.21 1.13 -15.00
CA LEU A 17 8.39 0.54 -13.67
C LEU A 17 9.40 -0.61 -13.65
N ASP A 18 9.56 -1.33 -14.79
CA ASP A 18 10.56 -2.39 -14.99
C ASP A 18 10.44 -3.61 -14.05
N GLU A 19 9.48 -3.61 -13.16
CA GLU A 19 9.18 -4.68 -12.21
C GLU A 19 7.65 -4.85 -12.01
N PRO A 20 7.17 -5.96 -11.43
CA PRO A 20 5.73 -6.18 -11.22
C PRO A 20 5.18 -5.28 -10.11
N PHE A 21 5.22 -4.00 -10.33
CA PHE A 21 4.78 -2.95 -9.41
C PHE A 21 3.26 -2.79 -9.45
N ALA A 22 2.60 -2.67 -8.31
CA ALA A 22 1.15 -2.70 -8.25
C ALA A 22 0.49 -1.51 -7.53
N ASP A 23 1.22 -0.47 -7.12
CA ASP A 23 0.56 0.73 -6.59
C ASP A 23 -0.19 1.47 -7.68
N ALA A 24 -1.53 1.40 -7.63
CA ALA A 24 -2.42 2.00 -8.61
C ALA A 24 -2.32 3.54 -8.68
N SER A 25 -1.70 4.18 -7.68
CA SER A 25 -1.43 5.61 -7.72
C SER A 25 -0.32 5.99 -8.72
N ALA A 26 0.35 5.02 -9.33
CA ALA A 26 1.24 5.25 -10.46
C ALA A 26 0.50 5.94 -11.63
N ILE A 27 -0.76 5.58 -11.89
CA ILE A 27 -1.57 6.18 -12.95
C ILE A 27 -1.72 7.71 -12.76
N PRO A 28 -2.29 8.23 -11.65
CA PRO A 28 -2.39 9.66 -11.49
C PRO A 28 -1.03 10.34 -11.34
N THR A 29 0.01 9.66 -10.85
CA THR A 29 1.38 10.20 -10.81
C THR A 29 1.93 10.38 -12.21
N TYR A 30 1.74 9.42 -13.11
CA TYR A 30 2.10 9.52 -14.52
C TYR A 30 1.44 10.73 -15.19
N TYR A 31 0.13 10.90 -15.05
CA TYR A 31 -0.59 12.02 -15.65
C TYR A 31 -0.20 13.38 -15.09
N VAL A 32 -0.03 13.51 -13.77
CA VAL A 32 0.39 14.78 -13.19
C VAL A 32 1.80 15.16 -13.64
N SER A 33 2.70 14.18 -13.79
CA SER A 33 4.05 14.38 -14.30
C SER A 33 4.04 14.84 -15.76
N LYS A 34 3.24 14.19 -16.61
CA LYS A 34 3.00 14.59 -18.01
C LYS A 34 2.54 16.04 -18.14
N MET A 35 1.60 16.45 -17.29
CA MET A 35 1.08 17.83 -17.29
C MET A 35 2.11 18.83 -16.76
N ALA A 36 2.79 18.53 -15.66
CA ALA A 36 3.78 19.41 -15.06
C ALA A 36 4.94 19.68 -16.03
N ARG A 37 5.40 18.62 -16.73
CA ARG A 37 6.51 18.73 -17.69
C ARG A 37 6.22 19.69 -18.85
N GLN A 38 4.97 19.91 -19.19
CA GLN A 38 4.59 20.93 -20.21
C GLN A 38 4.96 22.37 -19.79
N LYS A 39 5.20 22.61 -18.51
CA LYS A 39 5.45 23.94 -17.95
C LYS A 39 6.80 24.07 -17.27
N VAL A 40 7.32 22.99 -16.70
CA VAL A 40 8.56 23.00 -15.91
C VAL A 40 9.40 21.75 -16.18
N THR A 41 10.71 21.84 -15.95
CA THR A 41 11.63 20.69 -16.00
C THR A 41 11.90 20.10 -14.62
N VAL A 42 11.71 20.90 -13.56
CA VAL A 42 11.89 20.49 -12.16
C VAL A 42 10.64 20.88 -11.38
N ALA A 43 10.17 19.98 -10.52
CA ALA A 43 9.07 20.22 -9.60
C ALA A 43 9.46 19.84 -8.17
N LEU A 44 8.91 20.57 -7.19
CA LEU A 44 9.03 20.19 -5.78
C LEU A 44 7.81 19.37 -5.37
N SER A 45 8.05 18.29 -4.61
CA SER A 45 7.00 17.43 -4.07
C SER A 45 7.00 17.40 -2.55
N GLY A 46 5.90 16.90 -1.98
CA GLY A 46 5.73 16.70 -0.53
C GLY A 46 5.99 15.27 -0.06
N ASP A 47 6.62 14.44 -0.89
CA ASP A 47 6.89 13.05 -0.57
C ASP A 47 7.78 12.92 0.68
N GLY A 48 7.58 11.82 1.42
CA GLY A 48 8.25 11.60 2.70
C GLY A 48 7.64 12.35 3.89
N GLY A 49 6.74 13.31 3.64
CA GLY A 49 6.14 14.08 4.72
C GLY A 49 5.18 13.27 5.61
N ASP A 50 4.63 12.20 5.10
CA ASP A 50 3.77 11.29 5.87
C ASP A 50 4.61 10.35 6.76
N GLU A 51 5.70 9.85 6.25
CA GLU A 51 6.63 8.97 6.96
C GLU A 51 7.40 9.74 8.03
N THR A 52 7.92 10.91 7.69
CA THR A 52 8.72 11.74 8.60
C THR A 52 7.88 12.31 9.75
N PHE A 53 6.66 12.78 9.49
CA PHE A 53 5.81 13.47 10.47
C PHE A 53 4.58 12.67 10.93
N ALA A 54 4.59 11.36 10.78
CA ALA A 54 3.49 10.47 11.16
C ALA A 54 2.13 10.88 10.53
N GLY A 55 2.09 11.07 9.21
CA GLY A 55 0.93 11.58 8.48
C GLY A 55 -0.16 10.55 8.19
N TYR A 56 0.14 9.25 8.23
CA TYR A 56 -0.84 8.18 7.97
C TYR A 56 -1.65 7.85 9.23
N ASN A 57 -2.72 8.59 9.49
CA ASN A 57 -3.55 8.41 10.69
C ASN A 57 -4.01 6.97 10.90
N ASN A 58 -4.51 6.33 9.84
CA ASN A 58 -4.97 4.94 9.92
C ASN A 58 -3.83 3.95 10.21
N ARG A 59 -2.58 4.31 9.91
CA ARG A 59 -1.41 3.47 10.15
C ARG A 59 -0.83 3.75 11.55
N TYR A 60 -0.37 4.96 11.81
CA TYR A 60 0.34 5.27 13.06
C TYR A 60 -0.59 5.27 14.27
N TYR A 61 -1.75 5.90 14.19
CA TYR A 61 -2.70 5.92 15.30
C TYR A 61 -3.28 4.54 15.60
N MET A 62 -3.68 3.78 14.56
CA MET A 62 -4.27 2.44 14.78
C MET A 62 -3.26 1.46 15.32
N ASN A 63 -2.02 1.42 14.79
CA ASN A 63 -0.98 0.56 15.34
C ASN A 63 -0.66 0.88 16.79
N ARG A 64 -0.63 2.16 17.17
CA ARG A 64 -0.46 2.59 18.58
C ARG A 64 -1.63 2.13 19.45
N LEU A 65 -2.85 2.26 18.96
CA LEU A 65 -4.06 1.83 19.68
C LEU A 65 -4.09 0.30 19.86
N GLU A 66 -3.86 -0.45 18.79
CA GLU A 66 -3.82 -1.91 18.81
C GLU A 66 -2.72 -2.43 19.75
N ASP A 67 -1.53 -1.85 19.72
CA ASP A 67 -0.44 -2.25 20.63
C ASP A 67 -0.77 -1.95 22.09
N SER A 68 -1.38 -0.80 22.36
CA SER A 68 -1.84 -0.45 23.73
C SER A 68 -2.85 -1.46 24.26
N ILE A 69 -3.77 -1.91 23.44
CA ILE A 69 -4.76 -2.94 23.79
C ILE A 69 -4.08 -4.30 23.91
N ARG A 70 -3.23 -4.68 22.95
CA ARG A 70 -2.51 -5.95 22.91
C ARG A 70 -1.65 -6.18 24.17
N ARG A 71 -1.00 -5.14 24.69
CA ARG A 71 -0.21 -5.22 25.92
C ARG A 71 -1.05 -5.48 27.17
N LYS A 72 -2.30 -5.05 27.19
CA LYS A 72 -3.22 -5.23 28.32
C LYS A 72 -3.97 -6.56 28.28
N LEU A 73 -4.04 -7.20 27.13
CA LEU A 73 -4.80 -8.44 26.96
C LEU A 73 -3.96 -9.67 27.35
N PRO A 74 -4.50 -10.59 28.17
CA PRO A 74 -3.87 -11.88 28.45
C PRO A 74 -3.66 -12.69 27.16
N GLY A 75 -2.56 -13.46 27.11
CA GLY A 75 -2.22 -14.31 25.95
C GLY A 75 -3.35 -15.26 25.54
N PHE A 76 -3.99 -15.88 26.54
CA PHE A 76 -5.13 -16.77 26.34
C PHE A 76 -6.27 -16.10 25.54
N LEU A 77 -6.68 -14.88 25.90
CA LEU A 77 -7.75 -14.17 25.20
C LEU A 77 -7.37 -13.85 23.75
N LYS A 78 -6.11 -13.50 23.50
CA LYS A 78 -5.61 -13.19 22.16
C LYS A 78 -5.69 -14.39 21.22
N GLN A 79 -5.20 -15.55 21.67
CA GLN A 79 -5.07 -16.72 20.83
C GLN A 79 -6.38 -17.52 20.72
N ASN A 80 -7.10 -17.71 21.85
CA ASN A 80 -8.26 -18.63 21.89
C ASN A 80 -9.60 -17.94 21.64
N ILE A 81 -9.67 -16.62 21.72
CA ILE A 81 -10.92 -15.87 21.51
C ILE A 81 -10.81 -14.91 20.32
N LEU A 82 -9.87 -13.97 20.35
CA LEU A 82 -9.78 -12.92 19.33
C LEU A 82 -9.32 -13.47 17.98
N GLY A 83 -8.40 -14.44 17.95
CA GLY A 83 -7.96 -15.11 16.72
C GLY A 83 -9.13 -15.75 15.98
N PRO A 84 -9.82 -16.75 16.56
CA PRO A 84 -11.00 -17.38 15.97
C PRO A 84 -12.11 -16.38 15.61
N MET A 85 -12.38 -15.38 16.46
CA MET A 85 -13.36 -14.34 16.14
C MET A 85 -12.94 -13.54 14.90
N GLY A 86 -11.67 -13.19 14.76
CA GLY A 86 -11.14 -12.49 13.59
C GLY A 86 -11.25 -13.32 12.31
N GLU A 87 -11.11 -14.64 12.38
CA GLU A 87 -11.28 -15.55 11.22
C GLU A 87 -12.75 -15.66 10.81
N ILE A 88 -13.65 -15.90 11.76
CA ILE A 88 -15.08 -16.08 11.53
C ILE A 88 -15.76 -14.77 11.12
N TYR A 89 -15.29 -13.62 11.64
CA TYR A 89 -15.90 -12.33 11.35
C TYR A 89 -15.93 -12.07 9.83
N PRO A 90 -17.09 -11.76 9.24
CA PRO A 90 -17.22 -11.66 7.80
C PRO A 90 -16.45 -10.46 7.24
N LYS A 91 -15.82 -10.65 6.04
CA LYS A 91 -15.38 -9.52 5.24
C LYS A 91 -16.61 -8.91 4.56
N ALA A 92 -17.13 -7.82 5.13
CA ALA A 92 -18.34 -7.14 4.69
C ALA A 92 -18.02 -5.66 4.40
N ASP A 93 -17.50 -5.39 3.21
CA ASP A 93 -17.02 -4.06 2.83
C ASP A 93 -18.16 -3.04 2.60
N PHE A 94 -19.40 -3.52 2.50
CA PHE A 94 -20.59 -2.69 2.44
C PHE A 94 -21.03 -2.12 3.81
N LEU A 95 -20.53 -2.66 4.91
CA LEU A 95 -20.86 -2.17 6.25
C LEU A 95 -20.18 -0.80 6.52
N PRO A 96 -20.77 0.03 7.41
CA PRO A 96 -20.11 1.22 7.92
C PRO A 96 -18.72 0.91 8.52
N ARG A 97 -17.76 1.81 8.35
CA ARG A 97 -16.36 1.60 8.82
C ARG A 97 -16.22 1.11 10.26
N PRO A 98 -16.97 1.62 11.27
CA PRO A 98 -16.87 1.15 12.65
C PRO A 98 -17.22 -0.33 12.83
N LEU A 99 -18.03 -0.91 11.94
CA LEU A 99 -18.44 -2.31 11.99
C LEU A 99 -17.51 -3.25 11.20
N ARG A 100 -16.44 -2.75 10.57
CA ARG A 100 -15.47 -3.56 9.83
C ARG A 100 -14.35 -4.05 10.75
N LEU A 101 -14.70 -4.85 11.75
CA LEU A 101 -13.80 -5.24 12.83
C LEU A 101 -12.87 -6.41 12.49
N LYS A 102 -13.07 -7.12 11.38
CA LYS A 102 -12.30 -8.33 11.02
C LYS A 102 -10.80 -8.14 11.17
N ARG A 103 -10.25 -7.09 10.55
CA ARG A 103 -8.82 -6.79 10.57
C ARG A 103 -8.34 -6.45 11.97
N PHE A 104 -9.05 -5.61 12.68
CA PHE A 104 -8.72 -5.22 14.06
C PHE A 104 -8.66 -6.42 15.01
N LEU A 105 -9.69 -7.28 14.99
CA LEU A 105 -9.72 -8.49 15.80
C LEU A 105 -8.58 -9.45 15.46
N SER A 106 -8.36 -9.68 14.16
CA SER A 106 -7.25 -10.50 13.70
C SER A 106 -5.90 -9.93 14.13
N ASN A 107 -5.67 -8.62 13.99
CA ASN A 107 -4.41 -7.98 14.38
C ASN A 107 -4.11 -8.10 15.88
N LEU A 108 -5.12 -8.08 16.74
CA LEU A 108 -4.92 -8.24 18.19
C LEU A 108 -4.42 -9.63 18.58
N SER A 109 -4.67 -10.66 17.77
CA SER A 109 -4.18 -12.03 18.02
C SER A 109 -2.73 -12.28 17.58
N HIS A 110 -2.17 -11.37 16.79
CA HIS A 110 -0.82 -11.47 16.24
C HIS A 110 0.20 -10.66 17.06
N THR A 111 1.50 -10.93 16.87
CA THR A 111 2.55 -10.03 17.38
C THR A 111 2.45 -8.65 16.73
N PHE A 112 3.10 -7.66 17.30
CA PHE A 112 3.10 -6.31 16.73
C PHE A 112 3.63 -6.28 15.29
N GLU A 113 4.74 -6.97 15.05
CA GLU A 113 5.40 -7.05 13.74
C GLU A 113 4.51 -7.75 12.71
N GLN A 114 3.88 -8.87 13.10
CA GLN A 114 2.93 -9.59 12.25
C GLN A 114 1.69 -8.76 11.93
N ALA A 115 1.12 -8.06 12.92
CA ALA A 115 -0.03 -7.19 12.72
C ALA A 115 0.31 -6.06 11.74
N TYR A 116 1.46 -5.41 11.91
CA TYR A 116 1.93 -4.39 10.99
C TYR A 116 2.17 -4.94 9.58
N PHE A 117 2.81 -6.10 9.46
CA PHE A 117 3.00 -6.77 8.16
C PHE A 117 1.66 -7.05 7.47
N ARG A 118 0.66 -7.53 8.21
CA ARG A 118 -0.69 -7.75 7.68
C ARG A 118 -1.35 -6.44 7.24
N ASP A 119 -1.09 -5.35 7.97
CA ASP A 119 -1.57 -4.01 7.60
C ASP A 119 -0.94 -3.48 6.32
N MET A 120 0.31 -3.84 6.04
CA MET A 120 1.00 -3.50 4.81
C MET A 120 0.72 -4.47 3.65
N SER A 121 0.10 -5.61 3.92
CA SER A 121 -0.26 -6.62 2.90
C SER A 121 -1.56 -6.25 2.17
N PHE A 122 -1.55 -5.14 1.44
CA PHE A 122 -2.73 -4.62 0.73
C PHE A 122 -3.28 -5.57 -0.34
N TYR A 123 -2.38 -6.29 -1.03
CA TYR A 123 -2.74 -7.15 -2.15
C TYR A 123 -3.19 -8.52 -1.65
N PHE A 124 -2.31 -9.25 -0.99
CA PHE A 124 -2.59 -10.60 -0.50
C PHE A 124 -2.08 -10.79 0.91
N LEU A 125 -2.97 -11.16 1.81
CA LEU A 125 -2.59 -11.65 3.14
C LEU A 125 -1.87 -13.01 3.02
N PRO A 126 -1.06 -13.43 4.00
CA PRO A 126 -0.37 -14.72 3.97
C PRO A 126 -1.28 -15.90 3.64
N GLU A 127 -2.44 -16.00 4.30
CA GLU A 127 -3.44 -17.05 4.07
C GLU A 127 -4.08 -17.00 2.67
N MET A 128 -4.08 -15.85 2.02
CA MET A 128 -4.53 -15.71 0.64
C MET A 128 -3.45 -16.19 -0.33
N LYS A 129 -2.17 -15.93 -0.04
CA LYS A 129 -1.03 -16.40 -0.85
C LYS A 129 -0.98 -17.92 -0.87
N GLU A 130 -1.29 -18.58 0.26
CA GLU A 130 -1.38 -20.03 0.33
C GLU A 130 -2.41 -20.64 -0.64
N LYS A 131 -3.50 -19.92 -0.91
CA LYS A 131 -4.53 -20.34 -1.87
C LYS A 131 -4.22 -19.91 -3.30
N LEU A 132 -3.45 -18.83 -3.45
CA LEU A 132 -3.12 -18.21 -4.72
C LEU A 132 -2.02 -18.96 -5.46
N TYR A 133 -0.94 -19.33 -4.77
CA TYR A 133 0.26 -19.87 -5.42
C TYR A 133 0.10 -21.34 -5.79
N GLN A 134 0.58 -21.70 -6.98
CA GLN A 134 0.72 -23.10 -7.39
C GLN A 134 1.84 -23.80 -6.59
N SER A 135 1.76 -25.13 -6.51
CA SER A 135 2.69 -25.94 -5.70
C SER A 135 4.15 -25.75 -6.12
N ASP A 136 4.43 -25.77 -7.42
CA ASP A 136 5.79 -25.62 -7.94
C ASP A 136 6.35 -24.23 -7.66
N PHE A 137 5.50 -23.19 -7.80
CA PHE A 137 5.90 -21.84 -7.47
C PHE A 137 6.14 -21.67 -5.97
N LYS A 138 5.32 -22.27 -5.10
CA LYS A 138 5.57 -22.30 -3.65
C LYS A 138 6.92 -22.94 -3.33
N CYS A 139 7.23 -24.07 -3.97
CA CYS A 139 8.53 -24.74 -3.78
C CYS A 139 9.69 -23.84 -4.21
N ALA A 140 9.56 -23.11 -5.32
CA ALA A 140 10.60 -22.22 -5.80
C ALA A 140 10.88 -21.04 -4.87
N ILE A 141 9.86 -20.52 -4.15
CA ILE A 141 9.99 -19.37 -3.24
C ILE A 141 9.96 -19.74 -1.76
N LYS A 142 10.11 -21.03 -1.40
CA LYS A 142 9.95 -21.54 -0.02
C LYS A 142 10.84 -20.83 1.02
N ASP A 143 12.01 -20.38 0.59
CA ASP A 143 13.00 -19.73 1.47
C ASP A 143 12.76 -18.21 1.58
N PHE A 144 11.77 -17.66 0.85
CA PHE A 144 11.44 -16.26 0.87
C PHE A 144 10.23 -15.98 1.77
N ASN A 145 10.43 -15.14 2.77
CA ASN A 145 9.35 -14.64 3.63
C ASN A 145 9.40 -13.10 3.71
N ALA A 146 8.42 -12.44 3.12
CA ALA A 146 8.34 -10.98 3.12
C ALA A 146 8.25 -10.36 4.54
N LEU A 147 7.76 -11.11 5.54
CA LEU A 147 7.77 -10.67 6.94
C LEU A 147 9.20 -10.46 7.46
N ASP A 148 10.17 -11.25 7.00
CA ASP A 148 11.55 -11.14 7.48
C ASP A 148 12.22 -9.85 7.02
N ILE A 149 11.80 -9.30 5.88
CA ILE A 149 12.26 -7.99 5.39
C ILE A 149 11.87 -6.90 6.39
N LEU A 150 10.62 -6.85 6.81
CA LEU A 150 10.17 -5.90 7.82
C LEU A 150 10.74 -6.23 9.20
N GLY A 151 10.80 -7.53 9.53
CA GLY A 151 11.28 -8.05 10.82
C GLY A 151 12.70 -7.61 11.16
N LYS A 152 13.63 -7.59 10.17
CA LYS A 152 15.00 -7.09 10.39
C LYS A 152 15.03 -5.63 10.81
N HIS A 153 14.16 -4.79 10.25
CA HIS A 153 14.09 -3.37 10.61
C HIS A 153 13.43 -3.15 11.97
N PHE A 154 12.42 -3.94 12.34
CA PHE A 154 11.85 -3.94 13.69
C PHE A 154 12.87 -4.38 14.76
N LYS A 155 13.72 -5.37 14.46
CA LYS A 155 14.80 -5.81 15.34
C LYS A 155 15.90 -4.76 15.49
N ALA A 156 16.21 -4.03 14.42
CA ALA A 156 17.21 -2.95 14.43
C ALA A 156 16.76 -1.76 15.27
N ASN A 157 15.46 -1.44 15.28
CA ASN A 157 14.90 -0.33 16.08
C ASN A 157 14.09 -0.86 17.26
N ARG A 158 14.73 -0.90 18.44
CA ARG A 158 14.12 -1.34 19.69
C ARG A 158 13.48 -0.21 20.52
N ASN A 159 13.20 0.94 19.91
CA ASN A 159 12.54 2.04 20.59
C ASN A 159 11.22 1.57 21.22
N PRO A 160 10.90 1.88 22.49
CA PRO A 160 9.65 1.47 23.13
C PRO A 160 8.42 2.14 22.53
N ASP A 161 8.58 3.27 21.85
CA ASP A 161 7.49 3.99 21.21
C ASP A 161 7.12 3.36 19.85
N VAL A 162 5.87 2.91 19.75
CA VAL A 162 5.32 2.23 18.58
C VAL A 162 5.35 3.13 17.33
N THR A 163 5.02 4.40 17.47
CA THR A 163 4.98 5.34 16.35
C THR A 163 6.38 5.49 15.74
N THR A 164 7.38 5.66 16.57
CA THR A 164 8.80 5.76 16.15
C THR A 164 9.26 4.48 15.46
N ARG A 165 8.90 3.30 15.98
CA ARG A 165 9.25 2.01 15.34
C ARG A 165 8.62 1.87 13.96
N VAL A 166 7.33 2.18 13.84
CA VAL A 166 6.62 2.10 12.56
C VAL A 166 7.18 3.11 11.56
N GLN A 167 7.44 4.36 11.97
CA GLN A 167 8.07 5.36 11.10
C GLN A 167 9.43 4.89 10.58
N TYR A 168 10.26 4.31 11.45
CA TYR A 168 11.56 3.79 11.04
C TYR A 168 11.43 2.69 9.98
N VAL A 169 10.50 1.76 10.16
CA VAL A 169 10.26 0.69 9.19
C VAL A 169 9.73 1.28 7.88
N ASP A 170 8.78 2.21 7.93
CA ASP A 170 8.25 2.87 6.73
C ASP A 170 9.36 3.60 5.94
N ILE A 171 10.24 4.34 6.61
CA ILE A 171 11.37 5.05 5.98
C ILE A 171 12.38 4.07 5.35
N LYS A 172 12.51 2.86 5.90
CA LYS A 172 13.48 1.85 5.41
C LYS A 172 12.90 0.88 4.38
N THR A 173 11.58 0.85 4.19
CA THR A 173 10.90 -0.09 3.29
C THR A 173 9.87 0.60 2.39
N TYR A 174 8.74 1.00 2.92
CA TYR A 174 7.62 1.54 2.14
C TYR A 174 7.99 2.83 1.37
N LEU A 175 8.73 3.73 2.00
CA LEU A 175 9.15 4.98 1.36
C LEU A 175 10.06 4.74 0.16
N PRO A 176 11.19 4.02 0.27
CA PRO A 176 12.08 3.80 -0.86
C PRO A 176 11.52 2.83 -1.90
N GLU A 177 10.85 1.74 -1.49
CA GLU A 177 10.46 0.62 -2.36
C GLU A 177 9.09 0.81 -3.03
N ASP A 178 8.26 1.75 -2.56
CA ASP A 178 6.96 2.03 -3.16
C ASP A 178 6.84 3.51 -3.57
N ILE A 179 6.91 4.43 -2.60
CA ILE A 179 6.62 5.84 -2.86
C ILE A 179 7.65 6.48 -3.81
N LEU A 180 8.94 6.33 -3.49
CA LEU A 180 9.99 7.00 -4.26
C LEU A 180 10.23 6.34 -5.61
N VAL A 181 10.18 5.01 -5.70
CA VAL A 181 10.25 4.30 -6.99
C VAL A 181 9.15 4.78 -7.93
N LYS A 182 7.91 4.81 -7.44
CA LYS A 182 6.77 5.29 -8.22
C LYS A 182 6.95 6.73 -8.70
N VAL A 183 7.29 7.64 -7.79
CA VAL A 183 7.45 9.06 -8.12
C VAL A 183 8.55 9.25 -9.14
N ASP A 184 9.72 8.62 -8.92
CA ASP A 184 10.86 8.71 -9.81
C ASP A 184 10.54 8.15 -11.20
N ARG A 185 10.07 6.91 -11.30
CA ARG A 185 9.77 6.24 -12.56
C ARG A 185 8.69 6.96 -13.37
N MET A 186 7.61 7.40 -12.70
CA MET A 186 6.50 8.08 -13.39
C MET A 186 6.84 9.51 -13.81
N SER A 187 7.68 10.20 -13.06
CA SER A 187 8.13 11.54 -13.44
C SER A 187 9.19 11.49 -14.55
N MET A 188 10.13 10.55 -14.45
CA MET A 188 11.17 10.36 -15.45
C MET A 188 10.63 9.81 -16.77
N ALA A 189 9.51 9.08 -16.78
CA ALA A 189 8.79 8.73 -18.01
C ALA A 189 8.44 9.97 -18.87
N HIS A 190 8.38 11.14 -18.25
CA HIS A 190 8.12 12.43 -18.92
C HIS A 190 9.33 13.39 -18.85
N SER A 191 10.50 12.92 -18.43
CA SER A 191 11.70 13.77 -18.26
C SER A 191 11.45 14.95 -17.29
N LEU A 192 10.64 14.73 -16.25
CA LEU A 192 10.40 15.68 -15.16
C LEU A 192 11.24 15.29 -13.96
N GLU A 193 12.14 16.18 -13.53
CA GLU A 193 12.86 15.97 -12.27
C GLU A 193 11.97 16.36 -11.08
N VAL A 194 11.75 15.42 -10.15
CA VAL A 194 11.02 15.69 -8.92
C VAL A 194 11.97 15.69 -7.73
N ARG A 195 11.90 16.74 -6.92
CA ARG A 195 12.69 16.90 -5.70
C ARG A 195 11.78 16.95 -4.49
N ALA A 196 12.11 16.18 -3.43
CA ALA A 196 11.36 16.12 -2.18
C ALA A 196 12.16 16.76 -1.02
N PRO A 197 12.04 18.08 -0.77
CA PRO A 197 12.82 18.78 0.27
C PRO A 197 12.60 18.22 1.69
N ILE A 198 11.44 17.59 1.94
CA ILE A 198 11.13 16.96 3.24
C ILE A 198 12.02 15.73 3.49
N LEU A 199 12.62 15.17 2.44
CA LEU A 199 13.56 14.04 2.53
C LEU A 199 15.01 14.45 2.72
N ASP A 200 15.29 15.73 2.97
CA ASP A 200 16.63 16.14 3.40
C ASP A 200 17.05 15.33 4.63
N HIS A 201 18.21 14.68 4.56
CA HIS A 201 18.66 13.75 5.59
C HIS A 201 18.79 14.41 6.97
N LYS A 202 19.25 15.69 7.03
CA LYS A 202 19.33 16.44 8.29
C LYS A 202 17.95 16.70 8.89
N LEU A 203 16.97 16.99 8.03
CA LEU A 203 15.57 17.15 8.48
C LEU A 203 15.01 15.83 9.01
N ILE A 204 15.22 14.71 8.31
CA ILE A 204 14.76 13.38 8.73
C ILE A 204 15.41 12.99 10.09
N GLU A 205 16.71 13.17 10.22
CA GLU A 205 17.44 12.88 11.46
C GLU A 205 16.93 13.74 12.63
N TYR A 206 16.77 15.04 12.40
CA TYR A 206 16.23 15.96 13.41
C TYR A 206 14.81 15.57 13.82
N VAL A 207 13.89 15.41 12.88
CA VAL A 207 12.50 15.03 13.19
C VAL A 207 12.43 13.61 13.79
N GLY A 208 13.30 12.71 13.35
CA GLY A 208 13.46 11.38 13.94
C GLY A 208 13.80 11.41 15.43
N SER A 209 14.60 12.37 15.86
CA SER A 209 14.98 12.56 17.29
C SER A 209 13.85 13.14 18.15
N LEU A 210 12.81 13.75 17.53
CA LEU A 210 11.71 14.35 18.29
C LEU A 210 10.80 13.28 18.89
N PRO A 211 10.24 13.53 20.09
CA PRO A 211 9.20 12.67 20.68
C PRO A 211 8.01 12.47 19.74
N SER A 212 7.47 11.26 19.69
CA SER A 212 6.38 10.91 18.78
C SER A 212 5.10 11.72 19.00
N ASN A 213 4.84 12.19 20.21
CA ASN A 213 3.68 13.02 20.54
C ASN A 213 3.73 14.42 19.87
N LEU A 214 4.91 14.89 19.45
CA LEU A 214 5.04 16.08 18.62
C LEU A 214 4.68 15.82 17.17
N LYS A 215 4.76 14.58 16.71
CA LYS A 215 4.41 14.18 15.34
C LYS A 215 2.95 13.72 15.25
N LEU A 216 2.50 12.93 16.26
CA LEU A 216 1.12 12.39 16.35
C LEU A 216 0.53 12.72 17.73
N LYS A 217 -0.24 13.78 17.84
CA LYS A 217 -0.91 14.20 19.07
C LYS A 217 -2.36 13.71 19.11
N GLY A 218 -2.65 12.71 19.94
CA GLY A 218 -3.95 12.05 19.91
C GLY A 218 -4.22 11.40 18.54
N LYS A 219 -5.21 11.91 17.81
CA LYS A 219 -5.53 11.54 16.42
C LYS A 219 -4.97 12.52 15.40
N GLU A 220 -4.36 13.59 15.82
CA GLU A 220 -3.83 14.62 14.93
C GLU A 220 -2.42 14.24 14.44
N SER A 221 -2.32 13.96 13.15
CA SER A 221 -1.08 13.66 12.45
C SER A 221 -0.37 14.92 11.99
N LYS A 222 0.95 14.82 11.74
CA LYS A 222 1.80 15.95 11.32
C LYS A 222 1.71 17.15 12.27
N TYR A 223 1.52 16.91 13.57
CA TYR A 223 1.15 17.96 14.54
C TYR A 223 2.14 19.13 14.54
N ILE A 224 3.42 18.89 14.80
CA ILE A 224 4.43 19.97 14.84
C ILE A 224 4.57 20.66 13.45
N PHE A 225 4.48 19.88 12.38
CA PHE A 225 4.57 20.42 11.01
C PHE A 225 3.41 21.35 10.69
N LYS A 226 2.19 21.00 11.08
CA LYS A 226 1.03 21.89 10.96
C LYS A 226 1.18 23.13 11.82
N LYS A 227 1.61 22.96 13.08
CA LYS A 227 1.83 24.09 14.01
C LYS A 227 2.82 25.11 13.47
N MET A 228 3.90 24.66 12.87
CA MET A 228 4.88 25.56 12.23
C MET A 228 4.31 26.36 11.05
N LEU A 229 3.25 25.86 10.42
CA LEU A 229 2.66 26.47 9.23
C LEU A 229 1.38 27.27 9.51
N GLU A 230 0.90 27.36 10.77
CA GLU A 230 -0.36 28.04 11.10
C GLU A 230 -0.38 29.53 10.71
N ASP A 231 0.76 30.23 10.83
CA ASP A 231 0.89 31.62 10.45
C ASP A 231 1.18 31.83 8.95
N ARG A 232 1.34 30.72 8.18
CA ARG A 232 1.75 30.76 6.78
C ARG A 232 0.70 30.24 5.81
N LEU A 233 -0.16 29.34 6.27
CA LEU A 233 -1.17 28.69 5.44
C LEU A 233 -2.55 28.77 6.09
N PRO A 234 -3.62 28.90 5.27
CA PRO A 234 -4.99 28.90 5.77
C PRO A 234 -5.34 27.62 6.54
N GLN A 235 -6.09 27.76 7.62
CA GLN A 235 -6.48 26.65 8.49
C GLN A 235 -7.24 25.53 7.76
N ASN A 236 -8.12 25.89 6.82
CA ASN A 236 -8.87 24.94 6.00
C ASN A 236 -7.98 24.08 5.09
N ILE A 237 -6.77 24.53 4.78
CA ILE A 237 -5.75 23.74 4.05
C ILE A 237 -5.00 22.83 5.02
N LEU A 238 -4.52 23.38 6.15
CA LEU A 238 -3.71 22.64 7.12
C LEU A 238 -4.49 21.50 7.77
N TYR A 239 -5.75 21.74 8.11
CA TYR A 239 -6.59 20.81 8.87
C TYR A 239 -7.61 20.05 8.02
N ARG A 240 -7.54 20.17 6.71
CA ARG A 240 -8.37 19.37 5.81
C ARG A 240 -8.13 17.88 6.05
N ARG A 241 -9.17 17.11 5.86
CA ARG A 241 -9.03 15.63 5.91
C ARG A 241 -8.03 15.18 4.86
N LYS A 242 -7.06 14.34 5.27
CA LYS A 242 -6.12 13.73 4.33
C LYS A 242 -6.88 12.97 3.25
N GLN A 243 -6.55 13.25 2.02
CA GLN A 243 -7.01 12.51 0.85
C GLN A 243 -5.78 11.91 0.16
N GLY A 244 -5.81 10.58 -0.06
CA GLY A 244 -4.77 9.90 -0.81
C GLY A 244 -4.84 10.25 -2.30
N PHE A 245 -3.74 10.07 -3.00
CA PHE A 245 -3.66 10.17 -4.45
C PHE A 245 -4.15 8.85 -5.05
N SER A 246 -5.45 8.58 -4.90
CA SER A 246 -6.07 7.30 -5.24
C SER A 246 -7.07 7.45 -6.39
N ILE A 247 -7.18 6.39 -7.16
CA ILE A 247 -8.17 6.21 -8.22
C ILE A 247 -9.35 5.37 -7.70
N PRO A 248 -10.52 5.42 -8.32
CA PRO A 248 -11.65 4.57 -7.97
C PRO A 248 -11.50 3.14 -8.52
N LEU A 249 -10.37 2.47 -8.16
CA LEU A 249 -9.94 1.20 -8.72
C LEU A 249 -11.05 0.13 -8.70
N ALA A 250 -11.78 0.03 -7.58
CA ALA A 250 -12.86 -0.96 -7.45
C ALA A 250 -14.00 -0.72 -8.44
N SER A 251 -14.33 0.53 -8.74
CA SER A 251 -15.30 0.89 -9.77
C SER A 251 -14.77 0.58 -11.17
N TRP A 252 -13.55 0.99 -11.44
CA TRP A 252 -12.92 0.78 -12.76
C TRP A 252 -12.86 -0.70 -13.13
N LEU A 253 -12.42 -1.57 -12.21
CA LEU A 253 -12.36 -3.00 -12.49
C LEU A 253 -13.74 -3.62 -12.72
N ARG A 254 -14.81 -3.11 -12.06
CA ARG A 254 -16.17 -3.60 -12.26
C ARG A 254 -16.82 -3.11 -13.55
N ASN A 255 -16.44 -1.94 -14.04
CA ASN A 255 -17.10 -1.24 -15.13
C ASN A 255 -16.16 -1.02 -16.32
N GLU A 256 -15.44 0.08 -16.34
CA GLU A 256 -14.67 0.58 -17.50
C GLU A 256 -13.56 -0.39 -17.95
N MET A 257 -12.89 -1.03 -16.99
CA MET A 257 -11.79 -1.95 -17.26
C MET A 257 -12.21 -3.43 -17.28
N ARG A 258 -13.48 -3.74 -17.11
CA ARG A 258 -13.95 -5.13 -16.91
C ARG A 258 -13.49 -6.08 -18.01
N GLY A 259 -13.71 -5.75 -19.25
CA GLY A 259 -13.31 -6.59 -20.38
C GLY A 259 -11.79 -6.81 -20.44
N PHE A 260 -11.02 -5.76 -20.23
CA PHE A 260 -9.57 -5.83 -20.19
C PHE A 260 -9.05 -6.72 -19.04
N VAL A 261 -9.65 -6.62 -17.86
CA VAL A 261 -9.32 -7.48 -16.71
C VAL A 261 -9.61 -8.94 -17.02
N GLU A 262 -10.79 -9.25 -17.57
CA GLU A 262 -11.20 -10.60 -17.93
C GLU A 262 -10.27 -11.22 -19.00
N GLU A 263 -9.89 -10.46 -20.01
CA GLU A 263 -8.92 -10.87 -21.02
C GLU A 263 -7.53 -11.09 -20.41
N THR A 264 -7.02 -10.13 -19.63
CA THR A 264 -5.68 -10.20 -19.05
C THR A 264 -5.53 -11.36 -18.06
N LEU A 265 -6.53 -11.61 -17.22
CA LEU A 265 -6.45 -12.61 -16.16
C LEU A 265 -6.84 -14.03 -16.61
N PHE A 266 -7.74 -14.17 -17.59
CA PHE A 266 -8.37 -15.47 -17.89
C PHE A 266 -8.13 -15.98 -19.30
N SER A 267 -7.39 -15.26 -20.14
CA SER A 267 -6.92 -15.79 -21.42
C SER A 267 -6.08 -17.03 -21.21
N SER A 268 -6.26 -18.04 -22.06
CA SER A 268 -5.48 -19.28 -22.04
C SER A 268 -3.99 -19.07 -22.36
N GLN A 269 -3.65 -17.94 -22.95
CA GLN A 269 -2.29 -17.62 -23.41
C GLN A 269 -1.46 -16.82 -22.40
N ASN A 270 -2.04 -16.40 -21.26
CA ASN A 270 -1.36 -15.51 -20.33
C ASN A 270 -0.27 -16.20 -19.47
N GLY A 271 -0.20 -17.54 -19.46
CA GLY A 271 0.79 -18.31 -18.70
C GLY A 271 0.73 -18.14 -17.18
N LEU A 272 -0.32 -17.53 -16.64
CA LEU A 272 -0.47 -17.29 -15.19
C LEU A 272 -0.67 -18.58 -14.40
N SER A 273 -1.15 -19.64 -15.03
CA SER A 273 -1.38 -20.96 -14.40
C SER A 273 -0.11 -21.61 -13.86
N SER A 274 1.07 -21.23 -14.36
CA SER A 274 2.36 -21.68 -13.81
C SER A 274 2.67 -21.09 -12.44
N PHE A 275 2.11 -19.94 -12.10
CA PHE A 275 2.35 -19.21 -10.86
C PHE A 275 1.17 -19.28 -9.91
N PHE A 276 -0.05 -19.16 -10.44
CA PHE A 276 -1.25 -18.90 -9.67
C PHE A 276 -2.37 -19.90 -9.94
N ASN A 277 -3.15 -20.19 -8.90
CA ASN A 277 -4.40 -20.92 -8.97
C ASN A 277 -5.47 -20.05 -9.62
N LEU A 278 -5.71 -20.25 -10.93
CA LEU A 278 -6.69 -19.47 -11.69
C LEU A 278 -8.12 -19.62 -11.16
N GLN A 279 -8.48 -20.78 -10.59
CA GLN A 279 -9.80 -20.96 -9.99
C GLN A 279 -10.00 -20.05 -8.77
N TYR A 280 -8.96 -19.89 -7.95
CA TYR A 280 -9.01 -18.96 -6.83
C TYR A 280 -9.14 -17.51 -7.30
N ILE A 281 -8.41 -17.11 -8.35
CA ILE A 281 -8.56 -15.77 -8.95
C ILE A 281 -9.97 -15.54 -9.49
N LYS A 282 -10.57 -16.54 -10.20
CA LYS A 282 -11.96 -16.48 -10.66
C LYS A 282 -12.95 -16.32 -9.53
N ASP A 283 -12.71 -16.97 -8.39
CA ASP A 283 -13.56 -16.83 -7.20
C ASP A 283 -13.45 -15.42 -6.59
N LEU A 284 -12.24 -14.84 -6.52
CA LEU A 284 -12.07 -13.46 -6.08
C LEU A 284 -12.76 -12.48 -7.04
N TRP A 285 -12.62 -12.69 -8.35
CA TRP A 285 -13.26 -11.87 -9.38
C TRP A 285 -14.78 -11.88 -9.25
N ARG A 286 -15.39 -13.07 -9.19
CA ARG A 286 -16.83 -13.21 -9.01
C ARG A 286 -17.34 -12.51 -7.73
N ARG A 287 -16.60 -12.63 -6.61
CA ARG A 287 -16.95 -11.95 -5.36
C ARG A 287 -16.78 -10.45 -5.45
N HIS A 288 -15.80 -9.97 -6.20
CA HIS A 288 -15.59 -8.55 -6.44
C HIS A 288 -16.72 -7.95 -7.28
N LEU A 289 -17.14 -8.63 -8.34
CA LEU A 289 -18.23 -8.20 -9.23
C LEU A 289 -19.59 -8.07 -8.51
N ASN A 290 -19.86 -8.91 -7.51
CA ASN A 290 -21.13 -8.82 -6.76
C ASN A 290 -21.24 -7.60 -5.81
N GLY A 291 -20.18 -6.81 -5.66
CA GLY A 291 -20.13 -5.56 -4.90
C GLY A 291 -20.12 -5.70 -3.36
N ARG A 292 -20.34 -6.91 -2.81
CA ARG A 292 -20.36 -7.12 -1.35
C ARG A 292 -18.98 -7.18 -0.72
N GLN A 293 -17.98 -7.59 -1.51
CA GLN A 293 -16.60 -7.71 -1.07
C GLN A 293 -15.69 -6.99 -2.08
N ASP A 294 -14.72 -6.25 -1.57
CA ASP A 294 -13.76 -5.55 -2.39
C ASP A 294 -12.45 -6.35 -2.47
N TYR A 295 -12.13 -6.81 -3.68
CA TYR A 295 -10.86 -7.48 -4.02
C TYR A 295 -10.11 -6.73 -5.12
N ALA A 296 -10.33 -5.42 -5.25
CA ALA A 296 -9.70 -4.63 -6.30
C ALA A 296 -8.17 -4.71 -6.24
N TYR A 297 -7.57 -4.52 -5.07
CA TYR A 297 -6.11 -4.59 -4.92
C TYR A 297 -5.51 -5.97 -5.25
N PRO A 298 -6.04 -7.10 -4.73
CA PRO A 298 -5.59 -8.42 -5.14
C PRO A 298 -5.65 -8.66 -6.66
N LEU A 299 -6.78 -8.34 -7.27
CA LEU A 299 -6.99 -8.52 -8.72
C LEU A 299 -6.07 -7.61 -9.54
N TRP A 300 -5.91 -6.37 -9.11
CA TRP A 300 -4.98 -5.43 -9.70
C TRP A 300 -3.53 -5.93 -9.63
N GLY A 301 -3.10 -6.45 -8.47
CA GLY A 301 -1.76 -7.00 -8.31
C GLY A 301 -1.47 -8.16 -9.27
N VAL A 302 -2.43 -9.08 -9.45
CA VAL A 302 -2.27 -10.18 -10.43
C VAL A 302 -2.28 -9.65 -11.87
N MET A 303 -3.11 -8.65 -12.16
CA MET A 303 -3.17 -8.02 -13.48
C MET A 303 -1.85 -7.33 -13.83
N MET A 304 -1.29 -6.53 -12.93
CA MET A 304 0.00 -5.86 -13.14
C MET A 304 1.14 -6.86 -13.29
N PHE A 305 1.14 -7.96 -12.51
CA PHE A 305 2.07 -9.06 -12.72
C PHE A 305 1.92 -9.70 -14.11
N SER A 306 0.68 -9.91 -14.58
CA SER A 306 0.42 -10.47 -15.91
C SER A 306 0.94 -9.57 -17.03
N LEU A 307 0.70 -8.26 -16.92
CA LEU A 307 1.18 -7.27 -17.90
C LEU A 307 2.72 -7.20 -17.92
N TRP A 308 3.34 -7.17 -16.75
CA TRP A 308 4.79 -7.19 -16.62
C TRP A 308 5.39 -8.48 -17.20
N LYS A 309 4.82 -9.65 -16.86
CA LYS A 309 5.26 -10.94 -17.38
C LYS A 309 5.20 -10.96 -18.89
N ARG A 310 4.08 -10.52 -19.48
CA ARG A 310 3.91 -10.41 -20.94
C ARG A 310 4.96 -9.52 -21.58
N LYS A 311 5.31 -8.41 -20.92
CA LYS A 311 6.27 -7.44 -21.45
C LYS A 311 7.73 -7.90 -21.34
N PHE A 312 8.13 -8.56 -20.24
CA PHE A 312 9.54 -8.82 -19.95
C PHE A 312 9.93 -10.29 -19.94
N LEU A 313 9.01 -11.23 -19.75
CA LEU A 313 9.33 -12.66 -19.68
C LEU A 313 8.86 -13.47 -20.90
N ASP A 314 7.78 -13.07 -21.57
CA ASP A 314 7.25 -13.79 -22.72
C ASP A 314 8.05 -13.38 -23.96
N LYS A 315 8.92 -14.27 -24.44
CA LYS A 315 9.94 -14.04 -25.48
C LYS A 315 9.44 -13.62 -26.88
N ASN A 316 8.15 -13.50 -27.08
CA ASN A 316 7.57 -13.29 -28.43
C ASN A 316 7.09 -11.85 -28.72
N ASN A 317 7.45 -10.86 -27.90
CA ASN A 317 6.91 -9.49 -28.01
C ASN A 317 8.01 -8.39 -28.01
N TRP A 318 9.15 -8.67 -28.68
CA TRP A 318 10.15 -7.62 -29.03
C TRP A 318 10.09 -7.31 -30.53
#